data_9cd097450f9ef77f9986dfb2e8d76b43
#
_entry.id   9cd097450f9ef77f9986dfb2e8d76b43
#
_cell.length_a   1.000
_cell.length_b   1.000
_cell.length_c   1.000
_cell.angle_alpha   90.00
_cell.angle_beta   90.00
_cell.angle_gamma   90.00
#
_symmetry.space_group_name_H-M   'P 1'
#
loop_
_entity.id
_entity.type
_entity.pdbx_description
1 polymer ?
#
loop_
_entity_poly.entity_id
_entity_poly.type
_entity_poly.pdbx_seq_one_letter_code
_entity_poly.pdbx_strand_id
1 'polypeptide(L)'
;MHLKLRLINYLSKQGIKFIISTHSPIVTEEIDNMLLFEKVKDKINSEEMKEYGINSEYGLKTSDINVFHLHNKTVEKIKENDGEFEIETFNSVLEETDNLYQTLLFYAEGNNFGE
;
A
#
# COMPACT_ATOMS: atom_id res chain seq x y z
N MET A 1 -5.16 -13.43 -0.94
CA MET A 1 -5.22 -12.11 -1.61
C MET A 1 -3.85 -11.46 -1.77
N HIS A 2 -2.99 -11.51 -0.74
CA HIS A 2 -1.65 -10.90 -0.79
C HIS A 2 -0.81 -11.34 -1.99
N LEU A 3 -0.77 -12.65 -2.27
CA LEU A 3 0.02 -13.16 -3.40
C LEU A 3 -0.48 -12.64 -4.74
N LYS A 4 -1.82 -12.52 -4.91
CA LYS A 4 -2.40 -12.02 -6.14
C LYS A 4 -2.03 -10.55 -6.37
N LEU A 5 -2.11 -9.72 -5.35
CA LEU A 5 -1.75 -8.30 -5.46
C LEU A 5 -0.27 -8.11 -5.73
N ARG A 6 0.59 -8.92 -5.11
CA ARG A 6 2.03 -8.86 -5.36
C ARG A 6 2.35 -9.25 -6.81
N LEU A 7 1.67 -10.27 -7.33
CA LEU A 7 1.83 -10.67 -8.73
C LEU A 7 1.36 -9.56 -9.67
N ILE A 8 0.20 -8.95 -9.40
CA ILE A 8 -0.32 -7.84 -10.18
C ILE A 8 0.66 -6.67 -10.17
N ASN A 9 1.19 -6.31 -9.01
CA ASN A 9 2.18 -5.25 -8.91
C ASN A 9 3.44 -5.56 -9.72
N TYR A 10 3.94 -6.78 -9.63
CA TYR A 10 5.10 -7.22 -10.41
C TYR A 10 4.83 -7.09 -11.91
N LEU A 11 3.69 -7.61 -12.37
CA LEU A 11 3.33 -7.58 -13.79
C LEU A 11 3.08 -6.14 -14.28
N SER A 12 2.53 -5.27 -13.43
CA SER A 12 2.32 -3.88 -13.82
C SER A 12 3.67 -3.16 -14.07
N LYS A 13 4.68 -3.52 -13.31
CA LYS A 13 6.05 -2.99 -13.53
C LYS A 13 6.67 -3.51 -14.82
N GLN A 14 6.14 -4.60 -15.38
CA GLN A 14 6.53 -5.13 -16.68
C GLN A 14 5.72 -4.52 -17.85
N GLY A 15 4.88 -3.55 -17.57
CA GLY A 15 4.10 -2.84 -18.59
C GLY A 15 2.67 -3.33 -18.76
N ILE A 16 2.21 -4.29 -17.98
CA ILE A 16 0.84 -4.79 -18.03
C ILE A 16 -0.06 -3.89 -17.18
N LYS A 17 -1.18 -3.45 -17.73
CA LYS A 17 -2.14 -2.61 -17.02
C LYS A 17 -3.28 -3.44 -16.44
N PHE A 18 -3.74 -3.07 -15.25
CA PHE A 18 -4.79 -3.79 -14.54
C PHE A 18 -5.89 -2.83 -14.10
N ILE A 19 -7.12 -3.36 -14.10
CA ILE A 19 -8.27 -2.70 -13.47
C ILE A 19 -8.79 -3.67 -12.42
N ILE A 20 -8.89 -3.21 -11.17
CA ILE A 20 -9.33 -4.03 -10.05
C ILE A 20 -10.55 -3.37 -9.42
N SER A 21 -11.64 -4.12 -9.30
CA SER A 21 -12.82 -3.68 -8.55
C SER A 21 -12.93 -4.51 -7.29
N THR A 22 -13.12 -3.86 -6.14
CA THR A 22 -13.15 -4.56 -4.87
C THR A 22 -13.96 -3.82 -3.82
N HIS A 23 -14.55 -4.58 -2.90
CA HIS A 23 -15.12 -4.09 -1.65
C HIS A 23 -14.33 -4.61 -0.43
N SER A 24 -13.22 -5.29 -0.68
CA SER A 24 -12.49 -5.98 0.36
C SER A 24 -11.56 -5.03 1.13
N PRO A 25 -11.71 -4.94 2.46
CA PRO A 25 -10.76 -4.19 3.28
C PRO A 25 -9.33 -4.75 3.20
N ILE A 26 -9.19 -6.05 2.95
CA ILE A 26 -7.88 -6.69 2.83
C ILE A 26 -7.12 -6.14 1.62
N VAL A 27 -7.82 -5.91 0.51
CA VAL A 27 -7.21 -5.35 -0.70
C VAL A 27 -6.74 -3.92 -0.47
N THR A 28 -7.57 -3.07 0.13
CA THR A 28 -7.20 -1.69 0.43
C THR A 28 -6.05 -1.62 1.41
N GLU A 29 -6.04 -2.47 2.43
CA GLU A 29 -4.94 -2.57 3.39
C GLU A 29 -3.63 -2.95 2.71
N GLU A 30 -3.65 -3.95 1.85
CA GLU A 30 -2.45 -4.38 1.14
C GLU A 30 -1.91 -3.28 0.22
N ILE A 31 -2.78 -2.59 -0.49
CA ILE A 31 -2.37 -1.47 -1.34
C ILE A 31 -1.73 -0.37 -0.50
N ASP A 32 -2.31 -0.05 0.64
CA ASP A 32 -1.75 0.97 1.51
C ASP A 32 -0.39 0.56 2.08
N ASN A 33 -0.24 -0.71 2.43
CA ASN A 33 1.05 -1.25 2.86
C ASN A 33 2.10 -1.09 1.76
N MET A 34 1.74 -1.35 0.52
CA MET A 34 2.67 -1.19 -0.62
C MET A 34 3.05 0.27 -0.83
N LEU A 35 2.11 1.19 -0.66
CA LEU A 35 2.37 2.63 -0.77
C LEU A 35 3.28 3.11 0.36
N LEU A 36 3.01 2.70 1.60
CA LEU A 36 3.85 3.05 2.74
C LEU A 36 5.24 2.46 2.62
N PHE A 37 5.34 1.22 2.17
CA PHE A 37 6.64 0.58 1.97
C PHE A 37 7.49 1.39 0.98
N GLU A 38 6.92 1.87 -0.10
CA GLU A 38 7.65 2.69 -1.07
C GLU A 38 8.26 3.94 -0.42
N LYS A 39 7.56 4.53 0.56
CA LYS A 39 8.05 5.70 1.28
C LYS A 39 9.20 5.39 2.23
N VAL A 40 9.24 4.18 2.79
CA VAL A 40 10.16 3.85 3.90
C VAL A 40 11.16 2.75 3.54
N LYS A 41 11.17 2.26 2.31
CA LYS A 41 11.98 1.11 1.91
C LYS A 41 13.48 1.26 2.19
N ASP A 42 13.98 2.49 2.22
CA ASP A 42 15.39 2.75 2.51
C ASP A 42 15.71 2.75 4.01
N LYS A 43 14.68 2.71 4.85
CA LYS A 43 14.82 2.74 6.31
C LYS A 43 14.58 1.38 6.96
N ILE A 44 13.73 0.55 6.36
CA ILE A 44 13.38 -0.76 6.91
C ILE A 44 14.54 -1.74 6.70
N ASN A 45 14.82 -2.57 7.71
CA ASN A 45 15.94 -3.49 7.59
C ASN A 45 15.56 -4.78 6.85
N SER A 46 16.59 -5.46 6.33
CA SER A 46 16.40 -6.65 5.52
C SER A 46 15.83 -7.84 6.28
N GLU A 47 16.08 -7.93 7.57
CA GLU A 47 15.54 -9.01 8.39
C GLU A 47 14.03 -8.89 8.59
N GLU A 48 13.55 -7.67 8.82
CA GLU A 48 12.11 -7.42 8.89
C GLU A 48 11.44 -7.69 7.55
N MET A 49 12.08 -7.31 6.44
CA MET A 49 11.56 -7.61 5.12
C MET A 49 11.40 -9.12 4.91
N LYS A 50 12.38 -9.91 5.32
CA LYS A 50 12.30 -11.38 5.26
C LYS A 50 11.18 -11.94 6.14
N GLU A 51 11.02 -11.39 7.33
CA GLU A 51 9.96 -11.81 8.24
C GLU A 51 8.58 -11.67 7.63
N TYR A 52 8.34 -10.59 6.90
CA TYR A 52 7.07 -10.33 6.23
C TYR A 52 7.00 -10.90 4.80
N GLY A 53 8.08 -11.54 4.33
CA GLY A 53 8.12 -12.14 3.00
C GLY A 53 8.08 -11.12 1.87
N ILE A 54 8.65 -9.94 2.08
CA ILE A 54 8.69 -8.86 1.08
C ILE A 54 10.11 -8.56 0.65
N ASN A 55 10.26 -7.92 -0.51
CA ASN A 55 11.55 -7.47 -1.03
C ASN A 55 11.42 -6.03 -1.52
N SER A 56 12.50 -5.48 -2.05
CA SER A 56 12.56 -4.08 -2.50
C SER A 56 11.53 -3.73 -3.58
N GLU A 57 10.99 -4.71 -4.27
CA GLU A 57 10.00 -4.51 -5.33
C GLU A 57 8.54 -4.54 -4.83
N TYR A 58 8.35 -4.73 -3.53
CA TYR A 58 7.02 -4.75 -2.94
C TYR A 58 6.30 -3.41 -3.06
N GLY A 59 7.04 -2.31 -3.11
CA GLY A 59 6.50 -0.95 -3.09
C GLY A 59 5.67 -0.58 -4.32
N LEU A 60 4.75 0.34 -4.11
CA LEU A 60 3.87 0.89 -5.14
C LEU A 60 3.87 2.40 -5.00
N LYS A 61 4.09 3.11 -6.10
CA LYS A 61 4.03 4.58 -6.13
C LYS A 61 2.62 5.04 -6.45
N THR A 62 2.20 6.14 -5.84
CA THR A 62 0.90 6.75 -6.16
C THR A 62 0.79 7.16 -7.62
N SER A 63 1.92 7.47 -8.27
CA SER A 63 1.95 7.79 -9.70
C SER A 63 1.63 6.60 -10.61
N ASP A 64 1.71 5.38 -10.11
CA ASP A 64 1.48 4.16 -10.88
C ASP A 64 0.07 3.60 -10.72
N ILE A 65 -0.76 4.23 -9.91
CA ILE A 65 -2.10 3.74 -9.61
C ILE A 65 -3.09 4.90 -9.55
N ASN A 66 -4.31 4.65 -10.02
CA ASN A 66 -5.44 5.55 -9.82
C ASN A 66 -6.47 4.82 -8.96
N VAL A 67 -7.01 5.52 -7.99
CA VAL A 67 -8.04 4.97 -7.09
C VAL A 67 -9.33 5.75 -7.28
N PHE A 68 -10.42 5.03 -7.50
CA PHE A 68 -11.74 5.61 -7.65
C PHE A 68 -12.67 5.01 -6.60
N HIS A 69 -13.44 5.87 -5.98
CA HIS A 69 -14.47 5.47 -5.01
C HIS A 69 -15.83 5.64 -5.64
N LEU A 70 -16.59 4.54 -5.68
CA LEU A 70 -17.96 4.55 -6.19
C LEU A 70 -18.92 4.62 -5.02
N HIS A 71 -19.70 5.69 -4.95
CA HIS A 71 -20.71 5.85 -3.91
C HIS A 71 -21.87 6.71 -4.44
N ASN A 72 -23.08 6.43 -3.99
CA ASN A 72 -24.27 7.21 -4.35
C ASN A 72 -24.40 7.45 -5.85
N LYS A 73 -24.13 6.43 -6.67
CA LYS A 73 -24.17 6.48 -8.15
C LYS A 73 -23.16 7.48 -8.75
N THR A 74 -22.17 7.88 -7.99
CA THR A 74 -21.12 8.76 -8.47
C THR A 74 -19.76 8.05 -8.39
N VAL A 75 -18.82 8.53 -9.21
CA VAL A 75 -17.44 8.06 -9.21
C VAL A 75 -16.57 9.24 -8.80
N GLU A 76 -15.81 9.06 -7.75
CA GLU A 76 -14.89 10.07 -7.25
C GLU A 76 -13.46 9.55 -7.36
N LYS A 77 -12.61 10.31 -8.05
CA LYS A 77 -11.18 9.99 -8.07
C LYS A 77 -10.56 10.43 -6.74
N ILE A 78 -9.92 9.50 -6.07
CA ILE A 78 -9.29 9.78 -4.78
C ILE A 78 -7.97 10.51 -5.02
N LYS A 79 -7.81 11.63 -4.32
CA LYS A 79 -6.62 12.46 -4.42
C LYS A 79 -5.46 11.86 -3.63
N GLU A 80 -4.29 11.99 -4.21
CA GLU A 80 -3.05 11.62 -3.57
C GLU A 80 -2.54 12.80 -2.74
N ASN A 81 -2.00 12.50 -1.56
CA ASN A 81 -1.33 13.48 -0.72
C ASN A 81 -0.15 12.79 -0.02
N ASP A 82 1.04 13.28 -0.30
CA ASP A 82 2.28 12.80 0.32
C ASP A 82 2.48 11.28 0.20
N GLY A 83 2.18 10.71 -0.97
CA GLY A 83 2.34 9.30 -1.26
C GLY A 83 1.25 8.40 -0.70
N GLU A 84 0.14 8.97 -0.28
CA GLU A 84 -1.01 8.24 0.25
C GLU A 84 -2.29 8.73 -0.40
N PHE A 85 -3.33 7.91 -0.36
CA PHE A 85 -4.65 8.30 -0.86
C PHE A 85 -5.54 8.72 0.30
N GLU A 86 -6.16 9.89 0.16
CA GLU A 86 -7.02 10.47 1.18
C GLU A 86 -8.47 10.04 0.99
N ILE A 87 -8.88 8.95 1.63
CA ILE A 87 -10.28 8.68 1.86
C ILE A 87 -10.46 8.19 3.28
N GLU A 88 -11.51 8.65 3.90
CA GLU A 88 -11.84 8.30 5.28
C GLU A 88 -12.05 6.80 5.43
N THR A 89 -12.77 6.17 4.49
CA THR A 89 -13.00 4.73 4.49
C THR A 89 -11.70 3.93 4.31
N PHE A 90 -10.79 4.45 3.51
CA PHE A 90 -9.50 3.82 3.27
C PHE A 90 -8.68 3.80 4.55
N ASN A 91 -8.68 4.90 5.28
CA ASN A 91 -7.92 5.05 6.51
C ASN A 91 -8.54 4.30 7.69
N SER A 92 -9.86 4.28 7.81
CA SER A 92 -10.54 3.65 8.94
C SER A 92 -10.33 2.14 9.01
N VAL A 93 -10.16 1.49 7.88
CA VAL A 93 -9.88 0.05 7.82
C VAL A 93 -8.50 -0.28 8.38
N LEU A 94 -7.58 0.67 8.34
CA LEU A 94 -6.18 0.47 8.71
C LEU A 94 -5.92 0.58 10.22
N GLU A 95 -6.88 1.05 11.00
CA GLU A 95 -6.75 1.09 12.45
C GLU A 95 -6.77 -0.30 13.08
N GLU A 96 -7.31 -1.28 12.37
CA GLU A 96 -7.30 -2.68 12.80
C GLU A 96 -6.04 -3.35 12.25
N THR A 97 -5.08 -3.35 13.03
CA THR A 97 -3.70 -3.49 12.70
C THR A 97 -3.20 -4.84 12.21
N ASP A 98 -2.73 -4.86 11.01
CA ASP A 98 -1.71 -5.75 10.53
C ASP A 98 -0.35 -5.27 11.07
N ASN A 99 0.51 -6.18 11.49
CA ASN A 99 1.85 -5.85 12.00
C ASN A 99 2.70 -5.13 10.96
N LEU A 100 2.56 -5.49 9.69
CA LEU A 100 3.29 -4.82 8.63
C LEU A 100 2.91 -3.33 8.54
N TYR A 101 1.62 -3.02 8.62
CA TYR A 101 1.18 -1.63 8.57
C TYR A 101 1.79 -0.81 9.71
N GLN A 102 1.79 -1.35 10.93
CA GLN A 102 2.37 -0.67 12.08
C GLN A 102 3.88 -0.47 11.92
N THR A 103 4.58 -1.45 11.39
CA THR A 103 6.01 -1.35 11.11
C THR A 103 6.29 -0.25 10.10
N LEU A 104 5.55 -0.22 9.01
CA LEU A 104 5.71 0.80 7.97
C LEU A 104 5.40 2.20 8.51
N LEU A 105 4.34 2.31 9.31
CA LEU A 105 3.97 3.58 9.93
C LEU A 105 5.09 4.10 10.85
N PHE A 106 5.70 3.20 11.62
CA PHE A 106 6.84 3.54 12.47
C PHE A 106 7.96 4.21 11.67
N TYR A 107 8.35 3.61 10.54
CA TYR A 107 9.39 4.16 9.69
C TYR A 107 8.95 5.45 8.98
N ALA A 108 7.68 5.56 8.63
CA ALA A 108 7.13 6.76 7.98
C ALA A 108 7.16 7.97 8.92
N GLU A 109 7.13 7.76 10.21
CA GLU A 109 7.22 8.82 11.22
C GLU A 109 8.66 9.29 11.47
N GLY A 110 9.62 8.83 10.66
CA GLY A 110 11.00 9.30 10.74
C GLY A 110 11.91 8.43 11.60
N ASN A 111 11.44 7.29 12.07
CA ASN A 111 12.23 6.38 12.87
C ASN A 111 13.12 5.48 11.98
N ASN A 112 14.19 4.97 12.55
CA ASN A 112 15.08 4.02 11.91
C ASN A 112 15.31 2.84 12.84
N PHE A 113 15.58 1.67 12.24
CA PHE A 113 15.90 0.50 13.02
C PHE A 113 17.14 0.73 13.88
N GLY A 114 17.06 0.38 15.15
CA GLY A 114 18.18 0.52 16.09
C GLY A 114 18.29 1.85 16.82
N GLU A 115 17.33 2.73 16.62
CA GLU A 115 17.25 4.02 17.34
C GLU A 115 16.34 3.95 18.56
#